data_07e93f0f7a6eb1e4d9b4e9d4970fe788
#
_entry.id   07e93f0f7a6eb1e4d9b4e9d4970fe788
#
_cell.length_a   1.000
_cell.length_b   1.000
_cell.length_c   1.000
_cell.angle_alpha   90.00
_cell.angle_beta   90.00
_cell.angle_gamma   90.00
#
_symmetry.space_group_name_H-M   'P 1'
#
loop_
_entity.id
_entity.type
_entity.pdbx_description
1 polymer ?
#
loop_
_entity_poly.entity_id
_entity_poly.type
_entity_poly.pdbx_seq_one_letter_code
_entity_poly.pdbx_strand_id
1 'polypeptide(L)'
;VCFSAEEACECLDKLRKDFSELVVEEYIKGADATCFLLGNQDKYVVDEVLLVKHHEKLFFDKEVIEMADHAEKRTQYIMAKDALSESVIEEIKGISKNAARTLHVRDIVRFDYRVTAENCIFFLEANTVPRVSDTSELGFICNYYKWNYSDILAQYIDSIIARINRD
;
A
#
# COMPACT_ATOMS: atom_id res chain seq x y z
N VAL A 1 -19.37 -4.10 -1.36
CA VAL A 1 -19.49 -4.66 0.00
C VAL A 1 -20.90 -5.18 0.19
N CYS A 2 -21.05 -6.41 0.69
CA CYS A 2 -22.35 -7.00 1.02
C CYS A 2 -22.56 -6.95 2.53
N PHE A 3 -23.77 -6.65 2.96
CA PHE A 3 -24.10 -6.49 4.40
C PHE A 3 -24.94 -7.65 4.97
N SER A 4 -25.31 -8.61 4.10
CA SER A 4 -25.99 -9.83 4.51
C SER A 4 -25.53 -11.03 3.67
N ALA A 5 -25.82 -12.23 4.15
CA ALA A 5 -25.56 -13.45 3.41
C ALA A 5 -26.37 -13.52 2.11
N GLU A 6 -27.59 -13.01 2.12
CA GLU A 6 -28.46 -12.95 0.95
C GLU A 6 -27.86 -12.07 -0.14
N GLU A 7 -27.43 -10.84 0.23
CA GLU A 7 -26.73 -9.94 -0.70
C GLU A 7 -25.46 -10.56 -1.27
N ALA A 8 -24.68 -11.25 -0.43
CA ALA A 8 -23.48 -11.93 -0.86
C ALA A 8 -23.79 -13.04 -1.87
N CYS A 9 -24.81 -13.86 -1.63
CA CYS A 9 -25.26 -14.89 -2.57
C CYS A 9 -25.69 -14.29 -3.90
N GLU A 10 -26.49 -13.22 -3.88
CA GLU A 10 -26.91 -12.55 -5.12
C GLU A 10 -25.74 -11.98 -5.91
N CYS A 11 -24.76 -11.38 -5.23
CA CYS A 11 -23.54 -10.88 -5.86
C CYS A 11 -22.71 -12.02 -6.47
N LEU A 12 -22.55 -13.13 -5.74
CA LEU A 12 -21.84 -14.31 -6.23
C LEU A 12 -22.50 -14.90 -7.47
N ASP A 13 -23.83 -15.03 -7.49
CA ASP A 13 -24.58 -15.56 -8.64
C ASP A 13 -24.45 -14.67 -9.89
N LYS A 14 -24.33 -13.36 -9.70
CA LYS A 14 -24.06 -12.42 -10.79
C LYS A 14 -22.63 -12.59 -11.33
N LEU A 15 -21.63 -12.57 -10.44
CA LEU A 15 -20.22 -12.61 -10.80
C LEU A 15 -19.79 -13.95 -11.40
N ARG A 16 -20.41 -15.07 -10.98
CA ARG A 16 -20.14 -16.41 -11.55
C ARG A 16 -20.47 -16.56 -13.02
N LYS A 17 -21.22 -15.63 -13.61
CA LYS A 17 -21.51 -15.63 -15.04
C LYS A 17 -20.28 -15.24 -15.86
N ASP A 18 -19.42 -14.40 -15.28
CA ASP A 18 -18.27 -13.82 -15.97
C ASP A 18 -16.93 -14.37 -15.43
N PHE A 19 -16.90 -14.88 -14.19
CA PHE A 19 -15.70 -15.34 -13.50
C PHE A 19 -15.87 -16.76 -12.94
N SER A 20 -14.87 -17.61 -13.20
CA SER A 20 -14.85 -19.00 -12.71
C SER A 20 -14.43 -19.12 -11.25
N GLU A 21 -13.61 -18.20 -10.78
CA GLU A 21 -13.10 -18.15 -9.41
C GLU A 21 -13.43 -16.81 -8.77
N LEU A 22 -13.88 -16.84 -7.53
CA LEU A 22 -14.27 -15.66 -6.76
C LEU A 22 -13.68 -15.75 -5.37
N VAL A 23 -13.20 -14.62 -4.85
CA VAL A 23 -12.74 -14.48 -3.47
C VAL A 23 -13.81 -13.74 -2.67
N VAL A 24 -14.12 -14.25 -1.49
CA VAL A 24 -15.01 -13.59 -0.52
C VAL A 24 -14.22 -13.34 0.74
N GLU A 25 -14.10 -12.08 1.13
CA GLU A 25 -13.28 -11.66 2.24
C GLU A 25 -14.10 -10.83 3.24
N GLU A 26 -13.69 -10.85 4.50
CA GLU A 26 -14.24 -9.94 5.50
C GLU A 26 -13.86 -8.50 5.16
N TYR A 27 -14.85 -7.59 5.19
CA TYR A 27 -14.55 -6.17 5.03
C TYR A 27 -14.09 -5.57 6.36
N ILE A 28 -12.85 -5.13 6.41
CA ILE A 28 -12.25 -4.47 7.57
C ILE A 28 -12.51 -2.96 7.47
N LYS A 29 -13.26 -2.41 8.44
CA LYS A 29 -13.46 -0.97 8.57
C LYS A 29 -12.17 -0.30 9.02
N GLY A 30 -11.75 0.77 8.34
CA GLY A 30 -10.51 1.44 8.71
C GLY A 30 -9.95 2.33 7.62
N ALA A 31 -8.75 2.84 7.85
CA ALA A 31 -7.97 3.59 6.88
C ALA A 31 -7.12 2.65 6.00
N ASP A 32 -7.03 2.96 4.71
CA ASP A 32 -6.05 2.32 3.83
C ASP A 32 -4.67 2.92 4.09
N ALA A 33 -3.74 2.06 4.47
CA ALA A 33 -2.35 2.42 4.67
C ALA A 33 -1.46 1.63 3.71
N THR A 34 -0.42 2.25 3.22
CA THR A 34 0.57 1.60 2.36
C THR A 34 1.98 1.88 2.86
N CYS A 35 2.80 0.84 2.99
CA CYS A 35 4.22 0.97 3.30
C CYS A 35 5.03 0.77 2.02
N PHE A 36 5.76 1.80 1.62
CA PHE A 36 6.60 1.79 0.44
C PHE A 36 8.06 1.59 0.84
N LEU A 37 8.66 0.48 0.41
CA LEU A 37 10.05 0.17 0.65
C LEU A 37 10.84 0.20 -0.66
N LEU A 38 11.93 0.94 -0.68
CA LEU A 38 12.87 1.00 -1.80
C LEU A 38 14.27 0.79 -1.27
N GLY A 39 14.91 -0.31 -1.68
CA GLY A 39 16.23 -0.73 -1.21
C GLY A 39 16.28 -2.21 -0.86
N ASN A 40 17.38 -2.65 -0.27
CA ASN A 40 17.65 -4.06 0.03
C ASN A 40 18.31 -4.25 1.40
N GLN A 41 18.06 -5.42 2.02
CA GLN A 41 18.80 -5.90 3.20
C GLN A 41 18.86 -4.86 4.35
N ASP A 42 17.72 -4.34 4.73
CA ASP A 42 17.57 -3.32 5.78
C ASP A 42 18.24 -1.96 5.47
N LYS A 43 18.72 -1.78 4.25
CA LYS A 43 19.22 -0.49 3.73
C LYS A 43 18.20 0.07 2.74
N TYR A 44 17.16 0.68 3.29
CA TYR A 44 16.12 1.29 2.49
C TYR A 44 16.45 2.77 2.24
N VAL A 45 16.39 3.16 0.97
CA VAL A 45 16.46 4.57 0.54
C VAL A 45 15.14 5.27 0.85
N VAL A 46 14.06 4.52 0.70
CA VAL A 46 12.71 4.94 1.09
C VAL A 46 12.11 3.85 1.98
N ASP A 47 11.55 4.26 3.12
CA ASP A 47 10.87 3.43 4.12
C ASP A 47 9.77 4.29 4.74
N GLU A 48 8.68 4.46 4.00
CA GLU A 48 7.63 5.40 4.40
C GLU A 48 6.25 4.78 4.36
N VAL A 49 5.42 5.21 5.29
CA VAL A 49 4.00 4.82 5.39
C VAL A 49 3.14 5.99 4.97
N LEU A 50 2.23 5.73 4.05
CA LEU A 50 1.23 6.65 3.57
C LEU A 50 -0.17 6.16 3.95
N LEU A 51 -1.11 7.08 4.04
CA LEU A 51 -2.53 6.79 4.08
C LEU A 51 -3.21 7.29 2.82
N VAL A 52 -4.29 6.64 2.43
CA VAL A 52 -5.09 7.02 1.27
C VAL A 52 -6.37 7.69 1.76
N LYS A 53 -6.60 8.94 1.35
CA LYS A 53 -7.89 9.62 1.48
C LYS A 53 -8.72 9.40 0.23
N HIS A 54 -9.99 9.15 0.41
CA HIS A 54 -10.97 9.07 -0.67
C HIS A 54 -12.16 9.96 -0.35
N HIS A 55 -12.49 10.90 -1.22
CA HIS A 55 -13.54 11.91 -1.00
C HIS A 55 -13.44 12.59 0.38
N GLU A 56 -12.24 13.05 0.74
CA GLU A 56 -11.93 13.68 2.03
C GLU A 56 -12.08 12.78 3.27
N LYS A 57 -12.45 11.50 3.11
CA LYS A 57 -12.46 10.51 4.18
C LYS A 57 -11.12 9.78 4.27
N LEU A 58 -10.70 9.52 5.50
CA LEU A 58 -9.53 8.72 5.82
C LEU A 58 -9.93 7.31 6.28
N PHE A 59 -10.99 7.21 7.09
CA PHE A 59 -11.52 5.94 7.56
C PHE A 59 -12.76 5.56 6.76
N PHE A 60 -12.80 4.33 6.27
CA PHE A 60 -13.84 3.78 5.42
C PHE A 60 -14.70 2.79 6.21
N ASP A 61 -16.02 2.97 6.14
CA ASP A 61 -17.00 2.06 6.72
C ASP A 61 -17.48 0.98 5.75
N LYS A 62 -17.54 1.31 4.46
CA LYS A 62 -18.06 0.44 3.40
C LYS A 62 -17.52 0.78 2.01
N GLU A 63 -16.75 1.84 1.91
CA GLU A 63 -16.18 2.29 0.64
C GLU A 63 -15.05 1.35 0.22
N VAL A 64 -14.95 1.08 -1.07
CA VAL A 64 -13.84 0.40 -1.71
C VAL A 64 -13.24 1.36 -2.73
N ILE A 65 -11.92 1.49 -2.72
CA ILE A 65 -11.20 2.32 -3.70
C ILE A 65 -10.98 1.47 -4.95
N GLU A 66 -11.46 1.98 -6.07
CA GLU A 66 -11.31 1.33 -7.38
C GLU A 66 -10.25 2.05 -8.22
N MET A 67 -9.77 1.38 -9.28
CA MET A 67 -8.83 2.00 -10.22
C MET A 67 -9.38 3.30 -10.84
N ALA A 68 -10.69 3.38 -11.05
CA ALA A 68 -11.35 4.60 -11.56
C ALA A 68 -11.18 5.78 -10.62
N ASP A 69 -11.18 5.56 -9.30
CA ASP A 69 -11.02 6.63 -8.31
C ASP A 69 -9.64 7.28 -8.38
N HIS A 70 -8.60 6.48 -8.65
CA HIS A 70 -7.26 7.01 -8.88
C HIS A 70 -7.18 7.80 -10.19
N ALA A 71 -7.81 7.31 -11.26
CA ALA A 71 -7.84 7.98 -12.56
C ALA A 71 -8.58 9.32 -12.50
N GLU A 72 -9.65 9.40 -11.73
CA GLU A 72 -10.46 10.61 -11.55
C GLU A 72 -9.94 11.54 -10.43
N LYS A 73 -8.76 11.21 -9.85
CA LYS A 73 -8.13 11.97 -8.75
C LYS A 73 -9.03 12.12 -7.51
N ARG A 74 -9.89 11.14 -7.25
CA ARG A 74 -10.73 11.09 -6.04
C ARG A 74 -9.95 10.62 -4.81
N THR A 75 -8.76 10.05 -5.03
CA THR A 75 -7.84 9.61 -3.97
C THR A 75 -6.69 10.59 -3.83
N GLN A 76 -6.23 10.76 -2.59
CA GLN A 76 -5.07 11.58 -2.24
C GLN A 76 -4.22 10.82 -1.23
N TYR A 77 -2.90 10.96 -1.34
CA TYR A 77 -1.99 10.45 -0.32
C TYR A 77 -1.77 11.49 0.78
N ILE A 78 -1.64 11.02 2.00
CA ILE A 78 -1.10 11.79 3.12
C ILE A 78 -0.01 10.97 3.81
N MET A 79 0.95 11.65 4.44
CA MET A 79 1.93 10.94 5.26
C MET A 79 1.25 10.38 6.51
N ALA A 80 1.52 9.11 6.82
CA ALA A 80 0.89 8.47 7.98
C ALA A 80 1.20 9.19 9.29
N LYS A 81 2.37 9.82 9.41
CA LYS A 81 2.78 10.59 10.59
C LYS A 81 1.91 11.83 10.87
N ASP A 82 1.12 12.25 9.90
CA ASP A 82 0.19 13.38 10.06
C ASP A 82 -1.16 12.93 10.64
N ALA A 83 -1.40 11.61 10.79
CA ALA A 83 -2.68 11.06 11.22
C ALA A 83 -2.61 9.84 12.16
N LEU A 84 -1.51 9.10 12.17
CA LEU A 84 -1.30 7.92 13.02
C LEU A 84 -0.21 8.19 14.06
N SER A 85 -0.24 7.45 15.16
CA SER A 85 0.83 7.47 16.16
C SER A 85 2.11 6.84 15.60
N GLU A 86 3.26 7.30 16.11
CA GLU A 86 4.57 6.77 15.74
C GLU A 86 4.66 5.26 16.01
N SER A 87 4.05 4.76 17.09
CA SER A 87 4.05 3.33 17.42
C SER A 87 3.38 2.48 16.36
N VAL A 88 2.24 2.93 15.80
CA VAL A 88 1.54 2.23 14.72
C VAL A 88 2.35 2.24 13.43
N ILE A 89 2.98 3.37 13.12
CA ILE A 89 3.83 3.50 11.93
C ILE A 89 5.04 2.57 12.01
N GLU A 90 5.73 2.54 13.13
CA GLU A 90 6.88 1.66 13.33
C GLU A 90 6.49 0.17 13.33
N GLU A 91 5.31 -0.16 13.84
CA GLU A 91 4.77 -1.52 13.74
C GLU A 91 4.51 -1.92 12.28
N ILE A 92 3.87 -1.05 11.47
CA ILE A 92 3.67 -1.28 10.03
C ILE A 92 5.02 -1.47 9.31
N LYS A 93 6.00 -0.60 9.57
CA LYS A 93 7.35 -0.72 9.00
C LYS A 93 8.03 -2.03 9.40
N GLY A 94 7.90 -2.42 10.66
CA GLY A 94 8.44 -3.68 11.18
C GLY A 94 7.83 -4.90 10.48
N ILE A 95 6.50 -4.94 10.35
CA ILE A 95 5.77 -6.00 9.62
C ILE A 95 6.23 -6.03 8.16
N SER A 96 6.30 -4.86 7.50
CA SER A 96 6.71 -4.74 6.09
C SER A 96 8.12 -5.27 5.84
N LYS A 97 9.09 -4.89 6.69
CA LYS A 97 10.48 -5.38 6.59
C LYS A 97 10.57 -6.90 6.83
N ASN A 98 9.80 -7.43 7.78
CA ASN A 98 9.72 -8.86 8.03
C ASN A 98 9.08 -9.61 6.84
N ALA A 99 7.99 -9.08 6.29
CA ALA A 99 7.34 -9.63 5.11
C ALA A 99 8.29 -9.62 3.90
N ALA A 100 9.00 -8.50 3.65
CA ALA A 100 9.98 -8.40 2.56
C ALA A 100 11.08 -9.46 2.67
N ARG A 101 11.60 -9.71 3.88
CA ARG A 101 12.59 -10.78 4.12
C ARG A 101 12.01 -12.17 3.89
N THR A 102 10.82 -12.45 4.43
CA THR A 102 10.16 -13.76 4.32
C THR A 102 9.78 -14.11 2.89
N LEU A 103 9.29 -13.13 2.15
CA LEU A 103 8.90 -13.28 0.74
C LEU A 103 10.09 -13.17 -0.23
N HIS A 104 11.30 -12.92 0.28
CA HIS A 104 12.51 -12.69 -0.53
C HIS A 104 12.32 -11.57 -1.56
N VAL A 105 11.53 -10.55 -1.23
CA VAL A 105 11.31 -9.39 -2.10
C VAL A 105 12.60 -8.57 -2.16
N ARG A 106 12.91 -8.07 -3.36
CA ARG A 106 14.14 -7.31 -3.64
C ARG A 106 13.79 -5.97 -4.26
N ASP A 107 14.62 -5.00 -3.97
CA ASP A 107 14.71 -3.69 -4.61
C ASP A 107 13.53 -2.76 -4.32
N ILE A 108 12.30 -3.15 -4.61
CA ILE A 108 11.10 -2.32 -4.41
C ILE A 108 9.89 -3.17 -4.06
N VAL A 109 9.07 -2.67 -3.14
CA VAL A 109 7.79 -3.28 -2.80
C VAL A 109 6.88 -2.25 -2.14
N ARG A 110 5.58 -2.44 -2.33
CA ARG A 110 4.52 -1.77 -1.57
C ARG A 110 3.72 -2.84 -0.84
N PHE A 111 3.56 -2.65 0.45
CA PHE A 111 2.68 -3.47 1.28
C PHE A 111 1.45 -2.67 1.64
N ASP A 112 0.27 -3.25 1.44
CA ASP A 112 -0.99 -2.59 1.69
C ASP A 112 -1.65 -3.14 2.96
N TYR A 113 -2.22 -2.26 3.74
CA TYR A 113 -2.79 -2.52 5.06
C TYR A 113 -4.14 -1.86 5.23
N ARG A 114 -4.96 -2.40 6.13
CA ARG A 114 -6.08 -1.70 6.73
C ARG A 114 -5.77 -1.44 8.20
N VAL A 115 -5.91 -0.18 8.63
CA VAL A 115 -5.71 0.23 10.03
C VAL A 115 -7.04 0.67 10.60
N THR A 116 -7.53 -0.01 11.64
CA THR A 116 -8.82 0.32 12.28
C THR A 116 -8.70 1.55 13.17
N ALA A 117 -9.85 2.08 13.61
CA ALA A 117 -9.90 3.19 14.56
C ALA A 117 -9.25 2.84 15.93
N GLU A 118 -9.20 1.56 16.28
CA GLU A 118 -8.54 1.02 17.47
C GLU A 118 -7.05 0.74 17.26
N ASN A 119 -6.49 1.16 16.11
CA ASN A 119 -5.11 0.91 15.69
C ASN A 119 -4.75 -0.57 15.46
N CYS A 120 -5.74 -1.44 15.20
CA CYS A 120 -5.43 -2.80 14.74
C CYS A 120 -4.96 -2.76 13.28
N ILE A 121 -3.85 -3.43 12.99
CA ILE A 121 -3.21 -3.46 11.68
C ILE A 121 -3.54 -4.79 11.00
N PHE A 122 -4.16 -4.73 9.83
CA PHE A 122 -4.44 -5.89 8.99
C PHE A 122 -3.60 -5.80 7.71
N PHE A 123 -2.74 -6.78 7.50
CA PHE A 123 -1.99 -6.93 6.25
C PHE A 123 -2.93 -7.41 5.16
N LEU A 124 -2.98 -6.71 4.03
CA LEU A 124 -3.84 -7.06 2.90
C LEU A 124 -3.04 -7.75 1.79
N GLU A 125 -2.06 -7.06 1.24
CA GLU A 125 -1.30 -7.60 0.10
C GLU A 125 0.15 -7.07 0.03
N ALA A 126 0.94 -7.76 -0.81
CA ALA A 126 2.29 -7.34 -1.20
C ALA A 126 2.32 -7.09 -2.71
N ASN A 127 2.53 -5.84 -3.12
CA ASN A 127 2.73 -5.48 -4.51
C ASN A 127 4.22 -5.38 -4.81
N THR A 128 4.77 -6.38 -5.47
CA THR A 128 6.21 -6.50 -5.80
C THR A 128 6.61 -5.73 -7.06
N VAL A 129 5.65 -5.15 -7.78
CA VAL A 129 5.87 -4.30 -8.95
C VAL A 129 5.01 -3.03 -8.83
N PRO A 130 5.22 -2.23 -7.77
CA PRO A 130 4.47 -1.00 -7.60
C PRO A 130 4.81 0.00 -8.71
N ARG A 131 3.85 0.88 -9.00
CA ARG A 131 4.08 1.91 -10.01
C ARG A 131 5.15 2.89 -9.54
N VAL A 132 6.16 3.10 -10.39
CA VAL A 132 7.23 4.08 -10.18
C VAL A 132 7.00 5.25 -11.14
N SER A 133 6.47 6.35 -10.62
CA SER A 133 6.24 7.60 -11.37
C SER A 133 6.22 8.80 -10.42
N ASP A 134 6.30 9.99 -10.97
CA ASP A 134 6.19 11.25 -10.23
C ASP A 134 4.80 11.49 -9.61
N THR A 135 3.78 10.76 -10.08
CA THR A 135 2.40 10.81 -9.58
C THR A 135 2.01 9.60 -8.73
N SER A 136 2.94 8.69 -8.45
CA SER A 136 2.75 7.54 -7.57
C SER A 136 3.10 7.86 -6.10
N GLU A 137 3.04 6.85 -5.24
CA GLU A 137 3.47 6.94 -3.84
C GLU A 137 4.88 7.50 -3.72
N LEU A 138 5.81 7.00 -4.54
CA LEU A 138 7.19 7.49 -4.54
C LEU A 138 7.28 8.98 -4.92
N GLY A 139 6.54 9.39 -5.94
CA GLY A 139 6.46 10.80 -6.33
C GLY A 139 5.90 11.68 -5.22
N PHE A 140 4.85 11.21 -4.54
CA PHE A 140 4.29 11.92 -3.38
C PHE A 140 5.32 12.05 -2.25
N ILE A 141 6.03 10.97 -1.88
CA ILE A 141 7.08 10.97 -0.86
C ILE A 141 8.19 11.97 -1.21
N CYS A 142 8.67 11.93 -2.44
CA CYS A 142 9.70 12.86 -2.92
C CYS A 142 9.23 14.32 -2.81
N ASN A 143 8.02 14.62 -3.24
CA ASN A 143 7.43 15.97 -3.15
C ASN A 143 7.29 16.44 -1.69
N TYR A 144 6.85 15.57 -0.79
CA TYR A 144 6.67 15.87 0.63
C TYR A 144 8.00 16.26 1.30
N TYR A 145 9.06 15.46 1.04
CA TYR A 145 10.38 15.71 1.62
C TYR A 145 11.24 16.69 0.80
N LYS A 146 10.73 17.17 -0.34
CA LYS A 146 11.48 18.01 -1.28
C LYS A 146 12.73 17.30 -1.81
N TRP A 147 12.65 16.00 -1.97
CA TRP A 147 13.71 15.21 -2.60
C TRP A 147 13.63 15.32 -4.11
N ASN A 148 14.78 15.29 -4.76
CA ASN A 148 14.82 15.18 -6.21
C ASN A 148 14.45 13.74 -6.62
N TYR A 149 13.36 13.58 -7.37
CA TYR A 149 12.86 12.28 -7.80
C TYR A 149 13.91 11.49 -8.61
N SER A 150 14.67 12.16 -9.50
CA SER A 150 15.70 11.53 -10.31
C SER A 150 16.86 11.01 -9.45
N ASP A 151 17.23 11.73 -8.38
CA ASP A 151 18.29 11.30 -7.47
C ASP A 151 17.87 10.05 -6.68
N ILE A 152 16.61 9.96 -6.26
CA ILE A 152 16.07 8.76 -5.61
C ILE A 152 16.06 7.57 -6.58
N LEU A 153 15.69 7.78 -7.85
CA LEU A 153 15.76 6.74 -8.87
C LEU A 153 17.21 6.30 -9.15
N ALA A 154 18.17 7.22 -9.16
CA ALA A 154 19.58 6.87 -9.31
C ALA A 154 20.05 5.98 -8.14
N GLN A 155 19.75 6.36 -6.90
CA GLN A 155 20.07 5.53 -5.73
C GLN A 155 19.39 4.16 -5.79
N TYR A 156 18.17 4.08 -6.30
CA TYR A 156 17.48 2.80 -6.53
C TYR A 156 18.25 1.91 -7.52
N ILE A 157 18.66 2.47 -8.67
CA ILE A 157 19.45 1.75 -9.68
C ILE A 157 20.80 1.30 -9.08
N ASP A 158 21.47 2.17 -8.34
CA ASP A 158 22.74 1.85 -7.67
C ASP A 158 22.57 0.69 -6.66
N SER A 159 21.44 0.63 -5.96
CA SER A 159 21.14 -0.47 -5.03
C SER A 159 20.97 -1.80 -5.75
N ILE A 160 20.33 -1.80 -6.92
CA ILE A 160 20.17 -2.99 -7.78
C ILE A 160 21.55 -3.47 -8.29
N ILE A 161 22.34 -2.55 -8.83
CA ILE A 161 23.70 -2.86 -9.35
C ILE A 161 24.56 -3.44 -8.24
N ALA A 162 24.54 -2.82 -7.05
CA ALA A 162 25.29 -3.30 -5.90
C ALA A 162 24.85 -4.68 -5.41
N ARG A 163 23.59 -5.06 -5.59
CA ARG A 163 23.09 -6.41 -5.31
C ARG A 163 23.58 -7.41 -6.35
N ILE A 164 23.39 -7.12 -7.64
CA ILE A 164 23.79 -8.01 -8.73
C ILE A 164 25.28 -8.33 -8.69
N ASN A 165 26.12 -7.39 -8.28
CA ASN A 165 27.57 -7.59 -8.18
C ASN A 165 27.99 -8.40 -6.94
N ARG A 166 27.08 -8.74 -6.03
CA ARG A 166 27.33 -9.55 -4.83
C ARG A 166 26.85 -11.00 -4.97
N ASP A 167 25.86 -11.23 -5.82
CA ASP A 167 25.30 -12.55 -6.15
C ASP A 167 26.16 -13.23 -7.24
#